data_5ae7f248ec8afe0cec6647696b63b5bb
#
_entry.id   5ae7f248ec8afe0cec6647696b63b5bb
#
_cell.length_a   1.000
_cell.length_b   1.000
_cell.length_c   1.000
_cell.angle_alpha   90.00
_cell.angle_beta   90.00
_cell.angle_gamma   90.00
#
_symmetry.space_group_name_H-M   'P 1'
#
loop_
_entity.id
_entity.type
_entity.pdbx_description
1 polymer ?
#
loop_
_entity_poly.entity_id
_entity_poly.type
_entity_poly.pdbx_seq_one_letter_code
_entity_poly.pdbx_strand_id
1 'polypeptide(L)'
;MSADGSESPVAVSVPHAPATDYAPIDAAVDDAGAVGFVAVGDRFDPGLRYLTRIEGPEREYAFVRVGGKSVLCTPEEYARKAEAQFDGAIAADRVGDPAGERAAAVLDGELGGGAAGPEVGPVLVPPTIPHDAAVYLQRAGYDLQSTTAVADARVAKSDAEVGAIDAVQRAATASVREAERRLATADVGADGGLRRSGRPLTAAGLRRATNAELARRGVADADNTVVSAGGTAIESGAEEAARGDRPIRAGEPIAVAVAPRGPYGYHGSVARTVVVDSSGGWERRAYVAAESALDAALAEIEAGAVAATVGREADAELAAFGFDPTDDSATAGRATPGHGVGLSRRERPSLDADTELKAGAVVAVEPRVADTERGVVRLSALVVVTEGGYERLGDGERSFTPRE
;
A
#
# COMPACT_ATOMS: atom_id res chain seq x y z
N MET A 1 -6.09 41.59 -15.71
CA MET A 1 -6.39 40.25 -16.24
C MET A 1 -5.06 39.57 -16.48
N SER A 2 -4.54 38.95 -15.46
CA SER A 2 -3.34 38.07 -15.55
C SER A 2 -3.84 36.64 -15.68
N ALA A 3 -3.52 36.03 -16.82
CA ALA A 3 -3.79 34.63 -17.04
C ALA A 3 -2.95 33.82 -16.05
N ASP A 4 -3.61 33.21 -15.13
CA ASP A 4 -3.06 32.20 -14.22
C ASP A 4 -2.67 31.00 -15.10
N GLY A 5 -1.35 30.83 -15.30
CA GLY A 5 -0.78 29.70 -16.04
C GLY A 5 -0.84 28.43 -15.20
N SER A 6 -2.04 27.95 -14.89
CA SER A 6 -2.22 26.63 -14.30
C SER A 6 -1.93 25.60 -15.37
N GLU A 7 -0.71 25.07 -15.41
CA GLU A 7 -0.42 23.84 -16.13
C GLU A 7 -1.44 22.78 -15.65
N SER A 8 -2.19 22.23 -16.59
CA SER A 8 -3.09 21.12 -16.29
C SER A 8 -2.27 19.99 -15.67
N PRO A 9 -2.66 19.44 -14.51
CA PRO A 9 -1.91 18.37 -13.90
C PRO A 9 -1.84 17.19 -14.87
N VAL A 10 -0.63 16.77 -15.20
CA VAL A 10 -0.41 15.58 -16.03
C VAL A 10 -0.94 14.38 -15.26
N ALA A 11 -1.92 13.70 -15.83
CA ALA A 11 -2.44 12.45 -15.25
C ALA A 11 -1.32 11.41 -15.16
N VAL A 12 -1.39 10.56 -14.13
CA VAL A 12 -0.43 9.48 -13.94
C VAL A 12 -0.41 8.58 -15.19
N SER A 13 0.77 8.48 -15.81
CA SER A 13 1.02 7.61 -16.96
C SER A 13 2.01 6.52 -16.54
N VAL A 14 1.67 5.27 -16.83
CA VAL A 14 2.55 4.11 -16.64
C VAL A 14 2.94 3.60 -18.03
N PRO A 15 4.21 3.62 -18.37
CA PRO A 15 4.66 3.32 -19.74
C PRO A 15 4.37 1.89 -20.20
N HIS A 16 4.42 0.94 -19.26
CA HIS A 16 4.23 -0.49 -19.54
C HIS A 16 3.30 -1.10 -18.52
N ALA A 17 2.32 -1.90 -18.99
CA ALA A 17 1.48 -2.69 -18.11
C ALA A 17 2.33 -3.79 -17.42
N PRO A 18 2.23 -3.96 -16.08
CA PRO A 18 2.90 -5.04 -15.40
C PRO A 18 2.40 -6.41 -15.88
N ALA A 19 3.32 -7.32 -16.16
CA ALA A 19 3.03 -8.73 -16.46
C ALA A 19 3.19 -9.59 -15.20
N THR A 20 2.57 -10.77 -15.18
CA THR A 20 2.70 -11.73 -14.08
C THR A 20 3.79 -12.74 -14.40
N ASP A 21 4.73 -12.90 -13.47
CA ASP A 21 5.62 -14.05 -13.48
C ASP A 21 4.97 -15.21 -12.73
N TYR A 22 4.64 -16.28 -13.44
CA TYR A 22 4.04 -17.46 -12.87
C TYR A 22 5.07 -18.51 -12.41
N ALA A 23 6.36 -18.35 -12.73
CA ALA A 23 7.39 -19.33 -12.38
C ALA A 23 7.44 -19.68 -10.88
N PRO A 24 7.29 -18.73 -9.92
CA PRO A 24 7.25 -19.07 -8.50
C PRO A 24 6.02 -19.91 -8.10
N ILE A 25 4.89 -19.75 -8.79
CA ILE A 25 3.68 -20.52 -8.54
C ILE A 25 3.85 -21.94 -9.12
N ASP A 26 4.37 -22.05 -10.34
CA ASP A 26 4.64 -23.31 -10.99
C ASP A 26 5.66 -24.14 -10.17
N ALA A 27 6.74 -23.51 -9.70
CA ALA A 27 7.70 -24.15 -8.81
C ALA A 27 7.05 -24.66 -7.50
N ALA A 28 6.18 -23.89 -6.88
CA ALA A 28 5.48 -24.32 -5.68
C ALA A 28 4.53 -25.49 -5.94
N VAL A 29 3.88 -25.54 -7.11
CA VAL A 29 3.04 -26.68 -7.55
C VAL A 29 3.89 -27.93 -7.72
N ASP A 30 5.04 -27.81 -8.40
CA ASP A 30 5.96 -28.95 -8.64
C ASP A 30 6.56 -29.46 -7.33
N ASP A 31 7.05 -28.59 -6.45
CA ASP A 31 7.65 -28.93 -5.15
C ASP A 31 6.66 -29.63 -4.21
N ALA A 32 5.39 -29.26 -4.26
CA ALA A 32 4.33 -29.91 -3.47
C ALA A 32 3.79 -31.18 -4.12
N GLY A 33 4.19 -31.53 -5.34
CA GLY A 33 3.56 -32.58 -6.12
C GLY A 33 2.07 -32.32 -6.36
N ALA A 34 1.70 -31.04 -6.44
CA ALA A 34 0.32 -30.62 -6.59
C ALA A 34 -0.12 -30.68 -8.05
N VAL A 35 -1.42 -30.86 -8.28
CA VAL A 35 -2.00 -30.92 -9.65
C VAL A 35 -2.26 -29.52 -10.23
N GLY A 36 -2.27 -28.50 -9.38
CA GLY A 36 -2.49 -27.12 -9.80
C GLY A 36 -2.63 -26.17 -8.63
N PHE A 37 -2.90 -24.92 -8.97
CA PHE A 37 -3.13 -23.83 -8.02
C PHE A 37 -4.48 -23.15 -8.31
N VAL A 38 -5.23 -22.84 -7.26
CA VAL A 38 -6.51 -22.12 -7.34
C VAL A 38 -6.51 -20.93 -6.39
N ALA A 39 -6.90 -19.75 -6.89
CA ALA A 39 -7.20 -18.61 -6.07
C ALA A 39 -8.64 -18.13 -6.35
N VAL A 40 -9.36 -17.76 -5.30
CA VAL A 40 -10.72 -17.20 -5.35
C VAL A 40 -10.76 -15.95 -4.49
N GLY A 41 -11.44 -14.91 -4.96
CA GLY A 41 -11.63 -13.65 -4.26
C GLY A 41 -12.35 -12.65 -5.16
N ASP A 42 -12.36 -11.39 -4.75
CA ASP A 42 -13.00 -10.29 -5.48
C ASP A 42 -11.97 -9.28 -6.04
N ARG A 43 -12.46 -8.16 -6.59
CA ARG A 43 -11.60 -7.09 -7.14
C ARG A 43 -10.63 -6.45 -6.13
N PHE A 44 -10.86 -6.65 -4.83
CA PHE A 44 -10.02 -6.11 -3.76
C PHE A 44 -8.92 -7.07 -3.34
N ASP A 45 -8.97 -8.34 -3.79
CA ASP A 45 -7.93 -9.32 -3.52
C ASP A 45 -6.64 -8.99 -4.30
N PRO A 46 -5.54 -8.66 -3.60
CA PRO A 46 -4.29 -8.29 -4.25
C PRO A 46 -3.57 -9.47 -4.89
N GLY A 47 -3.80 -10.70 -4.42
CA GLY A 47 -3.27 -11.93 -5.02
C GLY A 47 -3.91 -12.21 -6.36
N LEU A 48 -5.24 -12.14 -6.44
CA LEU A 48 -5.96 -12.26 -7.71
C LEU A 48 -5.59 -11.13 -8.68
N ARG A 49 -5.45 -9.89 -8.18
CA ARG A 49 -5.00 -8.77 -9.01
C ARG A 49 -3.61 -9.02 -9.60
N TYR A 50 -2.69 -9.58 -8.81
CA TYR A 50 -1.36 -9.99 -9.30
C TYR A 50 -1.46 -11.07 -10.37
N LEU A 51 -2.22 -12.14 -10.11
CA LEU A 51 -2.35 -13.28 -11.01
C LEU A 51 -3.02 -12.95 -12.34
N THR A 52 -4.01 -12.05 -12.31
CA THR A 52 -4.86 -11.80 -13.48
C THR A 52 -4.60 -10.47 -14.17
N ARG A 53 -3.98 -9.52 -13.47
CA ARG A 53 -3.76 -8.13 -13.92
C ARG A 53 -5.04 -7.38 -14.33
N ILE A 54 -6.21 -7.97 -14.12
CA ILE A 54 -7.49 -7.33 -14.43
C ILE A 54 -8.07 -6.60 -13.22
N GLU A 55 -8.88 -5.59 -13.49
CA GLU A 55 -9.79 -5.06 -12.50
C GLU A 55 -11.08 -5.89 -12.55
N GLY A 56 -11.14 -6.92 -11.71
CA GLY A 56 -12.22 -7.89 -11.66
C GLY A 56 -13.54 -7.33 -11.15
N PRO A 57 -14.59 -8.17 -11.07
CA PRO A 57 -15.88 -7.84 -10.49
C PRO A 57 -15.79 -7.63 -8.96
N GLU A 58 -16.81 -6.96 -8.38
CA GLU A 58 -16.94 -6.85 -6.92
C GLU A 58 -17.36 -8.19 -6.28
N ARG A 59 -17.97 -9.08 -7.07
CA ARG A 59 -18.25 -10.44 -6.63
C ARG A 59 -17.05 -11.36 -6.88
N GLU A 60 -17.04 -12.50 -6.21
CA GLU A 60 -16.00 -13.50 -6.35
C GLU A 60 -15.84 -14.02 -7.77
N TYR A 61 -14.60 -14.20 -8.15
CA TYR A 61 -14.14 -14.85 -9.37
C TYR A 61 -12.92 -15.71 -9.04
N ALA A 62 -12.54 -16.62 -9.94
CA ALA A 62 -11.47 -17.55 -9.67
C ALA A 62 -10.37 -17.49 -10.73
N PHE A 63 -9.16 -17.81 -10.30
CA PHE A 63 -8.01 -18.07 -11.15
C PHE A 63 -7.56 -19.51 -10.91
N VAL A 64 -7.33 -20.25 -12.00
CA VAL A 64 -6.83 -21.62 -11.98
C VAL A 64 -5.53 -21.69 -12.78
N ARG A 65 -4.50 -22.28 -12.18
CA ARG A 65 -3.22 -22.60 -12.83
C ARG A 65 -3.01 -24.11 -12.82
N VAL A 66 -2.97 -24.73 -13.99
CA VAL A 66 -2.88 -26.18 -14.14
C VAL A 66 -2.12 -26.53 -15.41
N GLY A 67 -1.12 -27.41 -15.32
CA GLY A 67 -0.30 -27.82 -16.47
C GLY A 67 0.36 -26.67 -17.22
N GLY A 68 0.77 -25.61 -16.52
CA GLY A 68 1.36 -24.40 -17.11
C GLY A 68 0.34 -23.47 -17.78
N LYS A 69 -0.96 -23.78 -17.76
CA LYS A 69 -2.02 -22.94 -18.31
C LYS A 69 -2.65 -22.07 -17.22
N SER A 70 -3.01 -20.84 -17.55
CA SER A 70 -3.78 -19.93 -16.71
C SER A 70 -5.21 -19.81 -17.22
N VAL A 71 -6.19 -20.04 -16.35
CA VAL A 71 -7.63 -19.93 -16.69
C VAL A 71 -8.28 -18.97 -15.70
N LEU A 72 -8.98 -17.99 -16.21
CA LEU A 72 -9.79 -17.05 -15.43
C LEU A 72 -11.27 -17.46 -15.50
N CYS A 73 -11.84 -17.84 -14.35
CA CYS A 73 -13.26 -18.12 -14.21
C CYS A 73 -13.99 -16.82 -13.82
N THR A 74 -14.73 -16.24 -14.74
CA THR A 74 -15.40 -14.95 -14.53
C THR A 74 -16.86 -14.99 -14.99
N PRO A 75 -17.77 -14.16 -14.42
CA PRO A 75 -19.10 -14.01 -14.96
C PRO A 75 -19.07 -13.55 -16.42
N GLU A 76 -20.03 -14.02 -17.23
CA GLU A 76 -20.11 -13.74 -18.66
C GLU A 76 -20.10 -12.23 -18.98
N GLU A 77 -20.70 -11.41 -18.13
CA GLU A 77 -20.70 -9.94 -18.28
C GLU A 77 -19.31 -9.30 -18.24
N TYR A 78 -18.33 -9.97 -17.62
CA TYR A 78 -16.92 -9.52 -17.55
C TYR A 78 -16.01 -10.17 -18.60
N ALA A 79 -16.50 -11.16 -19.38
CA ALA A 79 -15.68 -11.93 -20.33
C ALA A 79 -14.94 -11.04 -21.33
N ARG A 80 -15.62 -10.05 -21.93
CA ARG A 80 -14.99 -9.12 -22.89
C ARG A 80 -13.87 -8.28 -22.26
N LYS A 81 -14.05 -7.84 -21.02
CA LYS A 81 -13.01 -7.09 -20.30
C LYS A 81 -11.84 -7.99 -19.99
N ALA A 82 -12.12 -9.22 -19.58
CA ALA A 82 -11.10 -10.23 -19.28
C ALA A 82 -10.29 -10.59 -20.55
N GLU A 83 -10.95 -10.84 -21.67
CA GLU A 83 -10.29 -11.13 -22.97
C GLU A 83 -9.34 -10.00 -23.42
N ALA A 84 -9.65 -8.75 -23.08
CA ALA A 84 -8.82 -7.60 -23.43
C ALA A 84 -7.61 -7.39 -22.51
N GLN A 85 -7.59 -7.98 -21.31
CA GLN A 85 -6.61 -7.67 -20.26
C GLN A 85 -5.88 -8.89 -19.71
N PHE A 86 -6.46 -10.08 -19.79
CA PHE A 86 -5.88 -11.31 -19.25
C PHE A 86 -5.19 -12.11 -20.35
N ASP A 87 -3.94 -12.49 -20.08
CA ASP A 87 -3.13 -13.31 -20.98
C ASP A 87 -3.28 -14.79 -20.64
N GLY A 88 -4.45 -15.35 -20.87
CA GLY A 88 -4.78 -16.74 -20.59
C GLY A 88 -6.17 -17.11 -21.11
N ALA A 89 -6.63 -18.32 -20.80
CA ALA A 89 -7.96 -18.77 -21.18
C ALA A 89 -9.05 -18.16 -20.27
N ILE A 90 -10.22 -17.92 -20.82
CA ILE A 90 -11.38 -17.42 -20.10
C ILE A 90 -12.43 -18.52 -20.03
N ALA A 91 -12.82 -18.91 -18.82
CA ALA A 91 -14.01 -19.70 -18.56
C ALA A 91 -15.12 -18.77 -18.10
N ALA A 92 -15.98 -18.35 -19.03
CA ALA A 92 -17.12 -17.48 -18.76
C ALA A 92 -18.35 -18.32 -18.48
N ASP A 93 -18.96 -18.14 -17.31
CA ASP A 93 -20.12 -18.90 -16.87
C ASP A 93 -21.32 -18.01 -16.57
N ARG A 94 -22.48 -18.65 -16.47
CA ARG A 94 -23.74 -17.98 -16.14
C ARG A 94 -23.67 -17.28 -14.79
N VAL A 95 -24.38 -16.18 -14.70
CA VAL A 95 -24.56 -15.44 -13.45
C VAL A 95 -25.21 -16.35 -12.40
N GLY A 96 -24.49 -16.57 -11.28
CA GLY A 96 -25.04 -17.26 -10.11
C GLY A 96 -24.23 -18.45 -9.60
N ASP A 97 -23.36 -19.05 -10.42
CA ASP A 97 -22.54 -20.18 -9.94
C ASP A 97 -21.42 -19.68 -9.02
N PRO A 98 -21.17 -20.36 -7.87
CA PRO A 98 -20.07 -20.01 -6.97
C PRO A 98 -18.69 -20.09 -7.66
N ALA A 99 -17.81 -19.16 -7.36
CA ALA A 99 -16.49 -19.11 -8.00
C ALA A 99 -15.65 -20.39 -7.73
N GLY A 100 -15.77 -20.96 -6.52
CA GLY A 100 -15.11 -22.21 -6.17
C GLY A 100 -15.61 -23.42 -6.97
N GLU A 101 -16.91 -23.48 -7.26
CA GLU A 101 -17.48 -24.56 -8.09
C GLU A 101 -17.00 -24.45 -9.54
N ARG A 102 -16.94 -23.26 -10.09
CA ARG A 102 -16.37 -23.01 -11.42
C ARG A 102 -14.90 -23.39 -11.51
N ALA A 103 -14.12 -23.05 -10.47
CA ALA A 103 -12.70 -23.42 -10.40
C ALA A 103 -12.52 -24.94 -10.38
N ALA A 104 -13.35 -25.68 -9.63
CA ALA A 104 -13.37 -27.13 -9.60
C ALA A 104 -13.68 -27.74 -10.97
N ALA A 105 -14.72 -27.19 -11.65
CA ALA A 105 -15.08 -27.66 -12.99
C ALA A 105 -13.98 -27.44 -14.04
N VAL A 106 -13.25 -26.33 -13.95
CA VAL A 106 -12.08 -26.07 -14.80
C VAL A 106 -10.95 -27.07 -14.52
N LEU A 107 -10.64 -27.32 -13.23
CA LEU A 107 -9.66 -28.33 -12.86
C LEU A 107 -10.02 -29.70 -13.42
N ASP A 108 -11.26 -30.15 -13.22
CA ASP A 108 -11.75 -31.43 -13.73
C ASP A 108 -11.59 -31.55 -15.26
N GLY A 109 -11.94 -30.47 -15.97
CA GLY A 109 -11.81 -30.40 -17.42
C GLY A 109 -10.37 -30.48 -17.93
N GLU A 110 -9.46 -29.75 -17.31
CA GLU A 110 -8.03 -29.71 -17.69
C GLU A 110 -7.28 -31.00 -17.29
N LEU A 111 -7.71 -31.66 -16.22
CA LEU A 111 -7.13 -32.93 -15.77
C LEU A 111 -7.76 -34.17 -16.45
N GLY A 112 -8.70 -33.98 -17.38
CA GLY A 112 -9.26 -35.04 -18.20
C GLY A 112 -10.43 -35.82 -17.61
N GLY A 113 -11.11 -35.26 -16.60
CA GLY A 113 -12.30 -35.85 -15.96
C GLY A 113 -11.96 -37.04 -15.05
N GLY A 114 -12.42 -37.03 -13.80
CA GLY A 114 -12.18 -38.11 -12.83
C GLY A 114 -10.81 -38.12 -12.15
N ALA A 115 -10.05 -37.04 -12.26
CA ALA A 115 -8.75 -36.90 -11.62
C ALA A 115 -8.84 -36.46 -10.13
N ALA A 116 -10.02 -36.42 -9.52
CA ALA A 116 -10.20 -36.16 -8.11
C ALA A 116 -10.09 -37.44 -7.29
N GLY A 117 -9.30 -37.39 -6.21
CA GLY A 117 -9.11 -38.54 -5.29
C GLY A 117 -7.75 -38.52 -4.61
N PRO A 118 -7.55 -39.38 -3.58
CA PRO A 118 -6.33 -39.33 -2.77
C PRO A 118 -5.05 -39.78 -3.49
N GLU A 119 -5.17 -40.38 -4.69
CA GLU A 119 -4.02 -40.72 -5.55
C GLU A 119 -3.60 -39.57 -6.47
N VAL A 120 -4.42 -38.51 -6.55
CA VAL A 120 -4.13 -37.27 -7.29
C VAL A 120 -3.55 -36.28 -6.31
N GLY A 121 -2.42 -35.67 -6.62
CA GLY A 121 -1.77 -34.68 -5.76
C GLY A 121 -2.72 -33.55 -5.30
N PRO A 122 -2.35 -32.78 -4.27
CA PRO A 122 -3.20 -31.72 -3.73
C PRO A 122 -3.37 -30.56 -4.72
N VAL A 123 -4.36 -29.71 -4.47
CA VAL A 123 -4.50 -28.38 -5.10
C VAL A 123 -3.94 -27.33 -4.15
N LEU A 124 -3.00 -26.52 -4.61
CA LEU A 124 -2.50 -25.40 -3.83
C LEU A 124 -3.49 -24.23 -3.83
N VAL A 125 -3.66 -23.60 -2.67
CA VAL A 125 -4.55 -22.46 -2.49
C VAL A 125 -3.89 -21.39 -1.61
N PRO A 126 -4.22 -20.09 -1.76
CA PRO A 126 -3.78 -19.07 -0.80
C PRO A 126 -4.36 -19.35 0.60
N PRO A 127 -3.65 -18.98 1.70
CA PRO A 127 -4.18 -19.12 3.06
C PRO A 127 -5.49 -18.35 3.29
N THR A 128 -5.75 -17.35 2.46
CA THR A 128 -6.94 -16.47 2.52
C THR A 128 -8.05 -16.89 1.57
N ILE A 129 -8.01 -18.11 1.00
CA ILE A 129 -9.09 -18.58 0.13
C ILE A 129 -10.44 -18.51 0.88
N PRO A 130 -11.53 -18.00 0.27
CA PRO A 130 -12.85 -18.02 0.88
C PRO A 130 -13.26 -19.42 1.31
N HIS A 131 -13.85 -19.56 2.49
CA HIS A 131 -14.19 -20.84 3.07
C HIS A 131 -15.12 -21.67 2.18
N ASP A 132 -16.11 -21.06 1.56
CA ASP A 132 -17.05 -21.74 0.66
C ASP A 132 -16.35 -22.23 -0.62
N ALA A 133 -15.39 -21.46 -1.16
CA ALA A 133 -14.58 -21.90 -2.29
C ALA A 133 -13.76 -23.14 -1.95
N ALA A 134 -13.15 -23.19 -0.75
CA ALA A 134 -12.46 -24.39 -0.27
C ALA A 134 -13.43 -25.59 -0.16
N VAL A 135 -14.64 -25.38 0.36
CA VAL A 135 -15.67 -26.43 0.47
C VAL A 135 -16.09 -26.96 -0.90
N TYR A 136 -16.23 -26.10 -1.92
CA TYR A 136 -16.56 -26.57 -3.27
C TYR A 136 -15.46 -27.41 -3.87
N LEU A 137 -14.20 -27.01 -3.75
CA LEU A 137 -13.05 -27.80 -4.21
C LEU A 137 -12.96 -29.15 -3.50
N GLN A 138 -13.16 -29.18 -2.16
CA GLN A 138 -13.17 -30.42 -1.38
C GLN A 138 -14.33 -31.36 -1.78
N ARG A 139 -15.53 -30.81 -2.04
CA ARG A 139 -16.67 -31.59 -2.51
C ARG A 139 -16.45 -32.18 -3.90
N ALA A 140 -15.66 -31.52 -4.74
CA ALA A 140 -15.20 -32.07 -6.01
C ALA A 140 -14.14 -33.15 -5.85
N GLY A 141 -13.67 -33.42 -4.61
CA GLY A 141 -12.74 -34.50 -4.28
C GLY A 141 -11.27 -34.10 -4.22
N TYR A 142 -10.96 -32.81 -4.28
CA TYR A 142 -9.58 -32.31 -4.16
C TYR A 142 -9.14 -32.18 -2.71
N ASP A 143 -7.93 -32.63 -2.41
CA ASP A 143 -7.22 -32.24 -1.18
C ASP A 143 -6.63 -30.85 -1.36
N LEU A 144 -6.67 -30.00 -0.30
CA LEU A 144 -6.20 -28.63 -0.37
C LEU A 144 -4.98 -28.41 0.52
N GLN A 145 -3.96 -27.80 -0.04
CA GLN A 145 -2.77 -27.37 0.69
C GLN A 145 -2.55 -25.87 0.53
N SER A 146 -2.36 -25.18 1.67
CA SER A 146 -2.08 -23.74 1.66
C SER A 146 -0.67 -23.44 1.20
N THR A 147 -0.51 -22.37 0.37
CA THR A 147 0.79 -21.85 -0.06
C THR A 147 0.86 -20.33 0.01
N THR A 148 2.05 -19.81 0.30
CA THR A 148 2.34 -18.36 0.26
C THR A 148 2.97 -17.93 -1.07
N ALA A 149 3.09 -18.80 -2.05
CA ALA A 149 3.81 -18.58 -3.31
C ALA A 149 3.43 -17.25 -4.01
N VAL A 150 2.13 -16.87 -4.04
CA VAL A 150 1.68 -15.60 -4.62
C VAL A 150 2.15 -14.40 -3.78
N ALA A 151 2.11 -14.49 -2.46
CA ALA A 151 2.58 -13.44 -1.58
C ALA A 151 4.10 -13.25 -1.69
N ASP A 152 4.83 -14.35 -1.85
CA ASP A 152 6.29 -14.36 -1.99
C ASP A 152 6.74 -13.87 -3.36
N ALA A 153 6.00 -14.22 -4.44
CA ALA A 153 6.23 -13.71 -5.80
C ALA A 153 6.03 -12.19 -5.89
N ARG A 154 5.18 -11.60 -5.06
CA ARG A 154 4.90 -10.16 -5.02
C ARG A 154 5.96 -9.35 -4.28
N VAL A 155 6.90 -9.97 -3.57
CA VAL A 155 7.93 -9.26 -2.79
C VAL A 155 8.86 -8.47 -3.71
N ALA A 156 9.51 -9.14 -4.66
CA ALA A 156 10.34 -8.49 -5.68
C ALA A 156 9.45 -8.01 -6.83
N LYS A 157 9.53 -6.72 -7.14
CA LYS A 157 8.77 -6.07 -8.21
C LYS A 157 9.58 -6.04 -9.50
N SER A 158 8.94 -6.28 -10.62
CA SER A 158 9.51 -6.01 -11.95
C SER A 158 9.64 -4.49 -12.16
N ASP A 159 10.45 -4.09 -13.14
CA ASP A 159 10.63 -2.67 -13.50
C ASP A 159 9.30 -1.99 -13.86
N ALA A 160 8.38 -2.71 -14.50
CA ALA A 160 7.05 -2.19 -14.83
C ALA A 160 6.19 -1.96 -13.58
N GLU A 161 6.30 -2.85 -12.58
CA GLU A 161 5.63 -2.69 -11.29
C GLU A 161 6.23 -1.54 -10.49
N VAL A 162 7.56 -1.44 -10.44
CA VAL A 162 8.27 -0.30 -9.82
C VAL A 162 7.86 1.00 -10.49
N GLY A 163 7.81 1.04 -11.82
CA GLY A 163 7.35 2.22 -12.57
C GLY A 163 5.91 2.61 -12.27
N ALA A 164 5.01 1.64 -12.07
CA ALA A 164 3.63 1.89 -11.66
C ALA A 164 3.55 2.47 -10.24
N ILE A 165 4.32 1.93 -9.30
CA ILE A 165 4.40 2.44 -7.93
C ILE A 165 4.98 3.85 -7.90
N ASP A 166 6.06 4.11 -8.63
CA ASP A 166 6.72 5.41 -8.69
C ASP A 166 5.79 6.51 -9.25
N ALA A 167 5.01 6.18 -10.28
CA ALA A 167 4.02 7.09 -10.83
C ALA A 167 2.94 7.48 -9.80
N VAL A 168 2.46 6.51 -9.00
CA VAL A 168 1.52 6.76 -7.89
C VAL A 168 2.18 7.56 -6.78
N GLN A 169 3.44 7.26 -6.46
CA GLN A 169 4.23 7.95 -5.44
C GLN A 169 4.43 9.43 -5.78
N ARG A 170 4.69 9.77 -7.04
CA ARG A 170 4.77 11.17 -7.49
C ARG A 170 3.43 11.90 -7.32
N ALA A 171 2.31 11.24 -7.63
CA ALA A 171 0.99 11.82 -7.41
C ALA A 171 0.70 12.02 -5.91
N ALA A 172 1.07 11.05 -5.07
CA ALA A 172 0.96 11.16 -3.62
C ALA A 172 1.80 12.32 -3.07
N THR A 173 3.06 12.43 -3.48
CA THR A 173 3.94 13.54 -3.09
C THR A 173 3.36 14.90 -3.50
N ALA A 174 2.85 15.01 -4.73
CA ALA A 174 2.24 16.26 -5.19
C ALA A 174 0.97 16.63 -4.40
N SER A 175 0.20 15.64 -3.94
CA SER A 175 -0.99 15.88 -3.12
C SER A 175 -0.64 16.39 -1.72
N VAL A 176 0.45 15.88 -1.13
CA VAL A 176 0.99 16.37 0.15
C VAL A 176 1.54 17.80 0.00
N ARG A 177 2.26 18.09 -1.08
CA ARG A 177 2.71 19.46 -1.40
C ARG A 177 1.55 20.45 -1.52
N GLU A 178 0.37 20.02 -2.02
CA GLU A 178 -0.82 20.90 -2.03
C GLU A 178 -1.27 21.25 -0.61
N ALA A 179 -1.23 20.29 0.33
CA ALA A 179 -1.52 20.58 1.74
C ALA A 179 -0.46 21.53 2.34
N GLU A 180 0.82 21.32 2.05
CA GLU A 180 1.93 22.18 2.51
C GLU A 180 1.79 23.61 1.99
N ARG A 181 1.48 23.80 0.69
CA ARG A 181 1.24 25.13 0.11
C ARG A 181 0.07 25.87 0.78
N ARG A 182 -1.01 25.16 1.14
CA ARG A 182 -2.13 25.74 1.89
C ARG A 182 -1.72 26.19 3.27
N LEU A 183 -0.82 25.47 3.92
CA LEU A 183 -0.26 25.82 5.22
C LEU A 183 0.76 26.95 5.12
N ALA A 184 1.62 26.96 4.09
CA ALA A 184 2.61 28.02 3.86
C ALA A 184 1.94 29.40 3.60
N THR A 185 0.77 29.39 2.98
CA THR A 185 0.00 30.63 2.67
C THR A 185 -1.08 30.93 3.71
N ALA A 186 -1.04 30.31 4.89
CA ALA A 186 -2.01 30.55 5.94
C ALA A 186 -1.64 31.75 6.80
N ASP A 187 -2.64 32.56 7.16
CA ASP A 187 -2.52 33.62 8.15
C ASP A 187 -2.70 33.04 9.56
N VAL A 188 -1.92 33.52 10.53
CA VAL A 188 -2.12 33.22 11.94
C VAL A 188 -3.07 34.22 12.54
N GLY A 189 -4.25 33.78 12.97
CA GLY A 189 -5.24 34.63 13.64
C GLY A 189 -4.80 35.06 15.04
N ALA A 190 -5.44 36.07 15.61
CA ALA A 190 -5.17 36.54 16.96
C ALA A 190 -5.42 35.46 18.05
N ASP A 191 -6.23 34.46 17.74
CA ASP A 191 -6.50 33.29 18.55
C ASP A 191 -5.47 32.17 18.34
N GLY A 192 -4.44 32.36 17.50
CA GLY A 192 -3.46 31.36 17.12
C GLY A 192 -3.97 30.33 16.11
N GLY A 193 -5.21 30.42 15.66
CA GLY A 193 -5.77 29.53 14.65
C GLY A 193 -5.29 29.87 13.24
N LEU A 194 -4.96 28.84 12.44
CA LEU A 194 -4.57 29.06 11.04
C LEU A 194 -5.81 29.34 10.17
N ARG A 195 -5.69 30.34 9.29
CA ARG A 195 -6.76 30.80 8.40
C ARG A 195 -6.25 30.96 6.98
N ARG A 196 -7.11 30.70 6.01
CA ARG A 196 -6.85 30.99 4.60
C ARG A 196 -8.05 31.71 4.00
N SER A 197 -7.83 32.90 3.42
CA SER A 197 -8.92 33.78 2.94
C SER A 197 -10.00 34.02 4.00
N GLY A 198 -9.59 34.26 5.24
CA GLY A 198 -10.47 34.52 6.39
C GLY A 198 -11.20 33.28 6.97
N ARG A 199 -11.07 32.11 6.36
CA ARG A 199 -11.70 30.84 6.83
C ARG A 199 -10.71 30.00 7.61
N PRO A 200 -11.12 29.35 8.73
CA PRO A 200 -10.25 28.44 9.47
C PRO A 200 -9.76 27.28 8.59
N LEU A 201 -8.46 26.93 8.72
CA LEU A 201 -7.93 25.68 8.22
C LEU A 201 -8.20 24.57 9.22
N THR A 202 -8.70 23.44 8.75
CA THR A 202 -9.00 22.25 9.54
C THR A 202 -8.37 21.02 8.92
N ALA A 203 -8.13 19.96 9.73
CA ALA A 203 -7.62 18.69 9.24
C ALA A 203 -8.52 18.11 8.13
N ALA A 204 -9.84 18.15 8.31
CA ALA A 204 -10.80 17.74 7.29
C ALA A 204 -10.72 18.58 6.01
N GLY A 205 -10.47 19.88 6.13
CA GLY A 205 -10.26 20.78 4.99
C GLY A 205 -9.00 20.44 4.20
N LEU A 206 -7.89 20.20 4.89
CA LEU A 206 -6.64 19.78 4.26
C LEU A 206 -6.79 18.38 3.60
N ARG A 207 -7.42 17.42 4.28
CA ARG A 207 -7.69 16.10 3.71
C ARG A 207 -8.48 16.19 2.40
N ARG A 208 -9.56 16.97 2.36
CA ARG A 208 -10.32 17.18 1.12
C ARG A 208 -9.48 17.79 0.01
N ALA A 209 -8.59 18.72 0.33
CA ALA A 209 -7.71 19.34 -0.66
C ALA A 209 -6.68 18.35 -1.20
N THR A 210 -6.08 17.53 -0.34
CA THR A 210 -5.16 16.46 -0.70
C THR A 210 -5.84 15.44 -1.62
N ASN A 211 -7.05 14.99 -1.28
CA ASN A 211 -7.81 14.03 -2.09
C ASN A 211 -8.24 14.63 -3.45
N ALA A 212 -8.58 15.92 -3.48
CA ALA A 212 -8.89 16.60 -4.73
C ALA A 212 -7.67 16.65 -5.68
N GLU A 213 -6.46 16.81 -5.12
CA GLU A 213 -5.23 16.77 -5.92
C GLU A 213 -4.93 15.36 -6.44
N LEU A 214 -5.12 14.31 -5.62
CA LEU A 214 -5.02 12.91 -6.06
C LEU A 214 -5.97 12.64 -7.23
N ALA A 215 -7.24 13.03 -7.09
CA ALA A 215 -8.26 12.84 -8.12
C ALA A 215 -7.91 13.56 -9.44
N ARG A 216 -7.37 14.79 -9.37
CA ARG A 216 -6.89 15.52 -10.57
C ARG A 216 -5.76 14.79 -11.30
N ARG A 217 -4.98 13.99 -10.59
CA ARG A 217 -3.90 13.17 -11.14
C ARG A 217 -4.34 11.77 -11.56
N GLY A 218 -5.64 11.46 -11.46
CA GLY A 218 -6.18 10.15 -11.83
C GLY A 218 -5.86 9.04 -10.84
N VAL A 219 -5.65 9.38 -9.56
CA VAL A 219 -5.32 8.44 -8.49
C VAL A 219 -6.41 8.49 -7.42
N ALA A 220 -6.87 7.32 -6.95
CA ALA A 220 -7.87 7.20 -5.90
C ALA A 220 -7.21 7.32 -4.50
N ASP A 221 -7.85 8.04 -3.59
CA ASP A 221 -7.39 8.16 -2.20
C ASP A 221 -7.48 6.82 -1.42
N ALA A 222 -8.36 5.92 -1.86
CA ALA A 222 -8.58 4.59 -1.29
C ALA A 222 -8.83 4.62 0.23
N ASP A 223 -9.46 5.69 0.74
CA ASP A 223 -9.73 5.97 2.16
C ASP A 223 -8.45 5.99 3.05
N ASN A 224 -7.29 6.19 2.45
CA ASN A 224 -5.99 6.13 3.12
C ASN A 224 -5.34 7.51 3.33
N THR A 225 -6.09 8.60 3.22
CA THR A 225 -5.60 9.95 3.52
C THR A 225 -5.90 10.33 4.95
N VAL A 226 -4.85 10.52 5.74
CA VAL A 226 -4.93 10.95 7.14
C VAL A 226 -4.26 12.31 7.29
N VAL A 227 -4.95 13.24 7.92
CA VAL A 227 -4.38 14.54 8.34
C VAL A 227 -4.64 14.68 9.82
N SER A 228 -3.60 14.87 10.61
CA SER A 228 -3.69 15.08 12.05
C SER A 228 -2.99 16.37 12.46
N ALA A 229 -3.50 17.06 13.48
CA ALA A 229 -2.91 18.28 14.01
C ALA A 229 -3.05 18.32 15.54
N GLY A 230 -1.94 18.50 16.24
CA GLY A 230 -1.88 18.52 17.71
C GLY A 230 -2.29 17.20 18.38
N GLY A 231 -2.40 17.21 19.71
CA GLY A 231 -2.58 16.01 20.54
C GLY A 231 -3.89 15.26 20.36
N THR A 232 -4.99 15.91 19.96
CA THR A 232 -6.31 15.28 19.78
C THR A 232 -6.36 14.17 18.73
N ALA A 233 -5.35 14.09 17.88
CA ALA A 233 -5.25 13.07 16.83
C ALA A 233 -5.06 11.64 17.35
N ILE A 234 -4.59 11.48 18.59
CA ILE A 234 -4.27 10.18 19.20
C ILE A 234 -5.46 9.62 20.00
N GLU A 235 -6.18 10.48 20.72
CA GLU A 235 -7.27 10.07 21.59
C GLU A 235 -8.51 9.53 20.84
N SER A 236 -8.76 10.05 19.63
CA SER A 236 -9.94 9.72 18.84
C SER A 236 -9.72 8.62 17.79
N GLY A 237 -8.49 8.07 17.71
CA GLY A 237 -8.08 7.28 16.55
C GLY A 237 -7.82 8.15 15.31
N ALA A 238 -6.87 7.74 14.47
CA ALA A 238 -6.44 8.54 13.31
C ALA A 238 -7.58 8.90 12.34
N GLU A 239 -8.61 8.06 12.24
CA GLU A 239 -9.76 8.29 11.36
C GLU A 239 -10.70 9.39 11.87
N GLU A 240 -10.97 9.45 13.17
CA GLU A 240 -11.89 10.43 13.74
C GLU A 240 -11.23 11.81 13.86
N ALA A 241 -9.96 11.86 14.23
CA ALA A 241 -9.15 13.07 14.20
C ALA A 241 -9.03 13.67 12.79
N ALA A 242 -8.89 12.82 11.77
CA ALA A 242 -8.86 13.22 10.36
C ALA A 242 -10.20 13.78 9.84
N ARG A 243 -11.31 13.49 10.54
CA ARG A 243 -12.66 13.99 10.20
C ARG A 243 -13.05 15.24 10.98
N GLY A 244 -12.27 15.62 12.00
CA GLY A 244 -12.59 16.75 12.87
C GLY A 244 -12.52 18.09 12.16
N ASP A 245 -13.46 18.99 12.48
CA ASP A 245 -13.50 20.37 11.99
C ASP A 245 -12.76 21.36 12.92
N ARG A 246 -11.98 20.83 13.89
CA ARG A 246 -11.15 21.69 14.76
C ARG A 246 -10.17 22.52 13.92
N PRO A 247 -10.10 23.84 14.15
CA PRO A 247 -9.09 24.67 13.54
C PRO A 247 -7.67 24.23 13.92
N ILE A 248 -6.78 24.15 12.96
CA ILE A 248 -5.36 23.94 13.17
C ILE A 248 -4.75 25.20 13.75
N ARG A 249 -3.81 25.06 14.67
CA ARG A 249 -3.15 26.19 15.34
C ARG A 249 -1.67 26.27 14.97
N ALA A 250 -1.12 27.47 15.03
CA ALA A 250 0.31 27.71 14.93
C ALA A 250 1.06 26.95 16.05
N GLY A 251 2.26 26.45 15.76
CA GLY A 251 3.08 25.67 16.68
C GLY A 251 2.71 24.20 16.81
N GLU A 252 1.54 23.77 16.29
CA GLU A 252 1.15 22.33 16.32
C GLU A 252 1.82 21.54 15.19
N PRO A 253 2.29 20.30 15.44
CA PRO A 253 2.70 19.40 14.38
C PRO A 253 1.46 19.02 13.54
N ILE A 254 1.59 19.16 12.23
CA ILE A 254 0.56 18.83 11.25
C ILE A 254 1.09 17.69 10.40
N ALA A 255 0.64 16.47 10.66
CA ALA A 255 1.03 15.30 9.90
C ALA A 255 0.01 15.02 8.79
N VAL A 256 0.50 14.87 7.57
CA VAL A 256 -0.27 14.45 6.39
C VAL A 256 0.29 13.15 5.89
N ALA A 257 -0.52 12.09 5.88
CA ALA A 257 -0.15 10.78 5.38
C ALA A 257 -1.14 10.32 4.31
N VAL A 258 -0.64 9.82 3.20
CA VAL A 258 -1.43 9.33 2.08
C VAL A 258 -0.87 8.00 1.57
N ALA A 259 -1.76 7.04 1.30
CA ALA A 259 -1.42 5.78 0.65
C ALA A 259 -2.43 5.48 -0.47
N PRO A 260 -2.44 6.30 -1.54
CA PRO A 260 -3.41 6.22 -2.60
C PRO A 260 -3.21 4.98 -3.46
N ARG A 261 -4.26 4.62 -4.22
CA ARG A 261 -4.22 3.53 -5.20
C ARG A 261 -4.33 4.09 -6.61
N GLY A 262 -3.37 3.79 -7.44
CA GLY A 262 -3.27 4.25 -8.82
C GLY A 262 -3.61 3.18 -9.86
N PRO A 263 -3.18 3.41 -11.11
CA PRO A 263 -3.31 2.46 -12.19
C PRO A 263 -2.77 1.08 -11.84
N TYR A 264 -3.37 0.05 -12.41
CA TYR A 264 -3.06 -1.37 -12.17
C TYR A 264 -3.21 -1.82 -10.69
N GLY A 265 -3.74 -0.94 -9.80
CA GLY A 265 -4.01 -1.28 -8.40
C GLY A 265 -2.83 -1.06 -7.44
N TYR A 266 -1.71 -0.53 -7.90
CA TYR A 266 -0.54 -0.26 -7.05
C TYR A 266 -0.74 0.94 -6.15
N HIS A 267 -0.09 0.88 -4.97
CA HIS A 267 -0.15 1.93 -3.96
C HIS A 267 1.15 2.77 -3.94
N GLY A 268 1.00 4.03 -3.50
CA GLY A 268 2.11 4.84 -3.01
C GLY A 268 2.05 4.94 -1.48
N SER A 269 3.07 5.53 -0.85
CA SER A 269 3.08 5.83 0.58
C SER A 269 3.90 7.08 0.86
N VAL A 270 3.25 8.14 1.34
CA VAL A 270 3.91 9.40 1.75
C VAL A 270 3.39 9.83 3.10
N ALA A 271 4.30 10.13 4.01
CA ALA A 271 3.98 10.85 5.24
C ALA A 271 4.94 12.03 5.42
N ARG A 272 4.39 13.19 5.74
CA ARG A 272 5.13 14.43 6.04
C ARG A 272 4.51 15.10 7.25
N THR A 273 5.36 15.70 8.05
CA THR A 273 4.92 16.57 9.15
C THR A 273 5.55 17.93 8.97
N VAL A 274 4.74 18.96 9.09
CA VAL A 274 5.18 20.36 9.05
C VAL A 274 4.62 21.13 10.24
N VAL A 275 5.27 22.24 10.60
CA VAL A 275 4.81 23.13 11.66
C VAL A 275 4.81 24.55 11.13
N VAL A 276 3.70 25.26 11.31
CA VAL A 276 3.57 26.68 10.99
C VAL A 276 3.91 27.46 12.25
N ASP A 277 4.83 28.42 12.17
CA ASP A 277 5.23 29.31 13.25
C ASP A 277 5.65 28.57 14.54
N SER A 278 6.59 27.61 14.38
CA SER A 278 7.15 26.84 15.49
C SER A 278 7.99 27.69 16.43
N SER A 279 7.83 27.48 17.73
CA SER A 279 8.71 28.08 18.76
C SER A 279 9.95 27.24 19.06
N GLY A 280 10.16 26.09 18.41
CA GLY A 280 11.35 25.27 18.54
C GLY A 280 11.34 24.29 19.73
N GLY A 281 10.16 23.86 20.17
CA GLY A 281 9.98 22.99 21.32
C GLY A 281 10.07 21.49 21.02
N TRP A 282 9.14 20.73 21.58
CA TRP A 282 9.02 19.28 21.42
C TRP A 282 8.89 18.89 19.94
N GLU A 283 8.09 19.65 19.18
CA GLU A 283 7.78 19.40 17.78
C GLU A 283 9.04 19.43 16.90
N ARG A 284 9.98 20.35 17.21
CA ARG A 284 11.26 20.43 16.49
C ARG A 284 12.17 19.25 16.84
N ARG A 285 12.24 18.89 18.14
CA ARG A 285 13.03 17.75 18.60
C ARG A 285 12.50 16.44 18.03
N ALA A 286 11.17 16.24 18.05
CA ALA A 286 10.52 15.07 17.49
C ALA A 286 10.71 14.96 15.97
N TYR A 287 10.70 16.09 15.26
CA TYR A 287 10.97 16.11 13.81
C TYR A 287 12.42 15.69 13.50
N VAL A 288 13.40 16.27 14.20
CA VAL A 288 14.82 15.92 14.01
C VAL A 288 15.06 14.45 14.34
N ALA A 289 14.45 13.93 15.41
CA ALA A 289 14.55 12.52 15.78
C ALA A 289 13.97 11.61 14.67
N ALA A 290 12.78 11.93 14.15
CA ALA A 290 12.17 11.14 13.08
C ALA A 290 12.96 11.24 11.76
N GLU A 291 13.56 12.40 11.47
CA GLU A 291 14.41 12.59 10.29
C GLU A 291 15.71 11.78 10.39
N SER A 292 16.39 11.84 11.55
CA SER A 292 17.60 11.06 11.84
C SER A 292 17.32 9.55 11.80
N ALA A 293 16.23 9.11 12.42
CA ALA A 293 15.78 7.71 12.39
C ALA A 293 15.48 7.21 10.97
N LEU A 294 14.87 8.05 10.14
CA LEU A 294 14.63 7.71 8.74
C LEU A 294 15.93 7.56 7.94
N ASP A 295 16.89 8.45 8.16
CA ASP A 295 18.16 8.41 7.45
C ASP A 295 19.04 7.24 7.93
N ALA A 296 19.04 6.92 9.23
CA ALA A 296 19.72 5.74 9.79
C ALA A 296 19.13 4.44 9.23
N ALA A 297 17.80 4.29 9.23
CA ALA A 297 17.14 3.12 8.68
C ALA A 297 17.40 2.94 7.18
N LEU A 298 17.40 4.02 6.40
CA LEU A 298 17.68 3.96 4.98
C LEU A 298 19.10 3.52 4.66
N ALA A 299 20.07 3.83 5.53
CA ALA A 299 21.47 3.41 5.36
C ALA A 299 21.65 1.89 5.46
N GLU A 300 20.74 1.18 6.13
CA GLU A 300 20.76 -0.28 6.28
C GLU A 300 20.02 -1.03 5.15
N ILE A 301 19.46 -0.32 4.15
CA ILE A 301 18.70 -0.95 3.08
C ILE A 301 19.61 -1.35 1.93
N GLU A 302 19.79 -2.67 1.76
CA GLU A 302 20.40 -3.31 0.60
C GLU A 302 19.84 -4.72 0.44
N ALA A 303 20.04 -5.35 -0.71
CA ALA A 303 19.65 -6.75 -0.90
C ALA A 303 20.47 -7.67 0.01
N GLY A 304 19.80 -8.63 0.67
CA GLY A 304 20.40 -9.53 1.67
C GLY A 304 20.43 -8.98 3.10
N ALA A 305 20.16 -7.68 3.32
CA ALA A 305 20.03 -7.14 4.67
C ALA A 305 18.78 -7.73 5.35
N VAL A 306 18.89 -8.00 6.66
CA VAL A 306 17.74 -8.46 7.45
C VAL A 306 16.79 -7.30 7.71
N ALA A 307 15.53 -7.44 7.29
CA ALA A 307 14.53 -6.37 7.40
C ALA A 307 14.37 -5.80 8.81
N ALA A 308 14.41 -6.66 9.84
CA ALA A 308 14.38 -6.22 11.24
C ALA A 308 15.57 -5.37 11.66
N THR A 309 16.72 -5.42 10.97
CA THR A 309 17.86 -4.53 11.25
C THR A 309 17.51 -3.10 10.89
N VAL A 310 16.91 -2.88 9.73
CA VAL A 310 16.42 -1.56 9.28
C VAL A 310 15.49 -0.93 10.32
N GLY A 311 14.54 -1.72 10.84
CA GLY A 311 13.62 -1.26 11.89
C GLY A 311 14.32 -0.94 13.22
N ARG A 312 15.27 -1.79 13.64
CA ARG A 312 16.02 -1.58 14.90
C ARG A 312 16.89 -0.32 14.87
N GLU A 313 17.50 0.00 13.73
CA GLU A 313 18.28 1.24 13.59
C GLU A 313 17.39 2.48 13.71
N ALA A 314 16.18 2.47 13.09
CA ALA A 314 15.22 3.55 13.29
C ALA A 314 14.83 3.71 14.77
N ASP A 315 14.52 2.60 15.44
CA ASP A 315 14.12 2.60 16.87
C ASP A 315 15.27 3.07 17.78
N ALA A 316 16.51 2.63 17.52
CA ALA A 316 17.69 3.03 18.27
C ALA A 316 17.95 4.53 18.15
N GLU A 317 17.80 5.09 16.95
CA GLU A 317 17.98 6.52 16.74
C GLU A 317 16.88 7.34 17.43
N LEU A 318 15.60 6.92 17.40
CA LEU A 318 14.53 7.56 18.16
C LEU A 318 14.84 7.54 19.66
N ALA A 319 15.31 6.40 20.19
CA ALA A 319 15.69 6.26 21.59
C ALA A 319 16.86 7.18 21.97
N ALA A 320 17.84 7.39 21.08
CA ALA A 320 18.95 8.32 21.30
C ALA A 320 18.49 9.78 21.47
N PHE A 321 17.36 10.17 20.85
CA PHE A 321 16.72 11.47 21.05
C PHE A 321 15.79 11.51 22.27
N GLY A 322 15.68 10.41 23.04
CA GLY A 322 14.83 10.29 24.22
C GLY A 322 13.35 10.03 23.90
N PHE A 323 13.05 9.43 22.76
CA PHE A 323 11.74 8.93 22.40
C PHE A 323 11.76 7.40 22.45
N ASP A 324 10.91 6.81 23.27
CA ASP A 324 10.80 5.35 23.37
C ASP A 324 9.83 4.82 22.30
N PRO A 325 10.32 4.12 21.26
CA PRO A 325 9.44 3.57 20.21
C PRO A 325 8.59 2.40 20.72
N THR A 326 8.85 1.88 21.93
CA THR A 326 8.10 0.77 22.54
C THR A 326 7.07 1.23 23.57
N ASP A 327 6.99 2.52 23.86
CA ASP A 327 6.01 3.08 24.79
C ASP A 327 4.60 3.07 24.17
N ASP A 328 3.84 2.02 24.48
CA ASP A 328 2.46 1.84 24.05
C ASP A 328 1.49 2.85 24.68
N SER A 329 1.91 3.56 25.75
CA SER A 329 1.07 4.55 26.42
C SER A 329 0.85 5.81 25.59
N ALA A 330 1.78 6.14 24.70
CA ALA A 330 1.72 7.30 23.81
C ALA A 330 1.05 6.98 22.46
N THR A 331 0.78 5.70 22.16
CA THR A 331 0.23 5.28 20.86
C THR A 331 -0.80 4.16 21.05
N ALA A 332 -1.83 4.14 20.24
CA ALA A 332 -2.75 2.99 20.15
C ALA A 332 -2.06 1.79 19.45
N GLY A 333 -0.99 1.26 20.07
CA GLY A 333 -0.19 0.14 19.58
C GLY A 333 1.14 0.54 18.95
N ARG A 334 2.13 -0.37 19.04
CA ARG A 334 3.45 -0.22 18.42
C ARG A 334 3.31 -0.02 16.92
N ALA A 335 3.79 1.09 16.41
CA ALA A 335 3.90 1.31 14.98
C ALA A 335 5.06 0.46 14.43
N THR A 336 4.81 -0.32 13.37
CA THR A 336 5.90 -0.95 12.63
C THR A 336 6.77 0.12 11.99
N PRO A 337 8.12 0.01 12.06
CA PRO A 337 9.02 1.01 11.49
C PRO A 337 8.94 1.12 9.96
N GLY A 338 8.29 0.14 9.32
CA GLY A 338 8.06 0.13 7.88
C GLY A 338 7.55 -1.21 7.35
N HIS A 339 7.24 -1.23 6.07
CA HIS A 339 6.61 -2.39 5.41
C HIS A 339 6.76 -2.33 3.89
N GLY A 340 6.59 -3.47 3.22
CA GLY A 340 6.46 -3.53 1.77
C GLY A 340 5.23 -2.79 1.26
N VAL A 341 5.33 -2.27 0.05
CA VAL A 341 4.26 -1.60 -0.69
C VAL A 341 4.16 -2.17 -2.09
N GLY A 342 2.94 -2.39 -2.56
CA GLY A 342 2.67 -2.92 -3.90
C GLY A 342 1.18 -2.86 -4.24
N LEU A 343 0.59 -4.01 -4.54
CA LEU A 343 -0.86 -4.15 -4.75
C LEU A 343 -1.66 -4.06 -3.44
N SER A 344 -0.98 -4.19 -2.30
CA SER A 344 -1.52 -3.83 -1.00
C SER A 344 -0.78 -2.60 -0.47
N ARG A 345 -1.49 -1.77 0.29
CA ARG A 345 -0.89 -0.65 1.02
C ARG A 345 0.22 -1.12 1.95
N ARG A 346 0.03 -2.29 2.55
CA ARG A 346 1.00 -2.99 3.38
C ARG A 346 1.10 -4.43 2.93
N GLU A 347 2.30 -4.84 2.58
CA GLU A 347 2.61 -6.23 2.22
C GLU A 347 4.03 -6.61 2.70
N ARG A 348 4.49 -7.80 2.37
CA ARG A 348 5.86 -8.22 2.70
C ARG A 348 6.92 -7.43 1.91
N PRO A 349 8.10 -7.18 2.52
CA PRO A 349 8.49 -7.55 3.87
C PRO A 349 7.95 -6.56 4.92
N SER A 350 7.82 -7.00 6.20
CA SER A 350 7.70 -6.09 7.34
C SER A 350 9.09 -5.78 7.87
N LEU A 351 9.36 -4.51 8.24
CA LEU A 351 10.68 -4.11 8.75
C LEU A 351 10.91 -4.48 10.23
N ASP A 352 10.06 -5.32 10.79
CA ASP A 352 10.24 -6.01 12.09
C ASP A 352 10.44 -7.53 11.95
N ALA A 353 10.48 -8.05 10.71
CA ALA A 353 10.60 -9.48 10.43
C ALA A 353 12.06 -9.90 10.21
N ASP A 354 12.41 -11.11 10.68
CA ASP A 354 13.71 -11.75 10.43
C ASP A 354 13.73 -12.38 9.04
N THR A 355 13.54 -11.55 8.01
CA THR A 355 13.59 -11.94 6.60
C THR A 355 14.56 -11.04 5.84
N GLU A 356 15.27 -11.61 4.88
CA GLU A 356 16.17 -10.83 4.01
C GLU A 356 15.38 -9.96 3.03
N LEU A 357 15.85 -8.74 2.83
CA LEU A 357 15.38 -7.85 1.78
C LEU A 357 15.84 -8.39 0.43
N LYS A 358 14.93 -8.44 -0.54
CA LYS A 358 15.26 -8.87 -1.90
C LYS A 358 15.42 -7.64 -2.80
N ALA A 359 16.36 -7.69 -3.73
CA ALA A 359 16.42 -6.71 -4.82
C ALA A 359 15.05 -6.65 -5.52
N GLY A 360 14.59 -5.45 -5.88
CA GLY A 360 13.25 -5.19 -6.41
C GLY A 360 12.15 -5.09 -5.35
N ALA A 361 12.41 -5.37 -4.07
CA ALA A 361 11.41 -5.11 -3.03
C ALA A 361 11.17 -3.60 -2.88
N VAL A 362 9.90 -3.19 -2.86
CA VAL A 362 9.53 -1.79 -2.58
C VAL A 362 9.09 -1.68 -1.14
N VAL A 363 9.78 -0.85 -0.36
CA VAL A 363 9.55 -0.70 1.08
C VAL A 363 9.32 0.77 1.45
N ALA A 364 8.35 0.99 2.34
CA ALA A 364 8.14 2.26 3.02
C ALA A 364 8.81 2.20 4.39
N VAL A 365 9.71 3.13 4.66
CA VAL A 365 10.30 3.37 5.99
C VAL A 365 9.53 4.52 6.62
N GLU A 366 9.00 4.33 7.83
CA GLU A 366 8.01 5.24 8.41
C GLU A 366 8.23 5.51 9.91
N PRO A 367 9.36 6.12 10.33
CA PRO A 367 9.57 6.48 11.73
C PRO A 367 8.50 7.46 12.22
N ARG A 368 8.09 7.26 13.47
CA ARG A 368 7.00 8.01 14.09
C ARG A 368 7.35 8.34 15.53
N VAL A 369 7.13 9.59 15.92
CA VAL A 369 7.11 10.06 17.30
C VAL A 369 5.70 10.53 17.63
N ALA A 370 5.12 10.08 18.73
CA ALA A 370 3.78 10.45 19.14
C ALA A 370 3.73 10.85 20.61
N ASP A 371 2.86 11.80 20.94
CA ASP A 371 2.61 12.29 22.30
C ASP A 371 1.10 12.69 22.36
N THR A 372 0.39 12.18 23.34
CA THR A 372 -1.07 12.36 23.46
C THR A 372 -1.48 13.83 23.59
N GLU A 373 -0.64 14.66 24.20
CA GLU A 373 -0.93 16.09 24.40
C GLU A 373 -0.42 16.95 23.23
N ARG A 374 0.71 16.57 22.60
CA ARG A 374 1.43 17.39 21.61
C ARG A 374 1.18 17.00 20.17
N GLY A 375 0.87 15.74 19.93
CA GLY A 375 0.52 15.24 18.60
C GLY A 375 1.49 14.21 18.03
N VAL A 376 1.53 14.13 16.69
CA VAL A 376 2.29 13.12 15.96
C VAL A 376 3.25 13.79 14.99
N VAL A 377 4.50 13.36 15.02
CA VAL A 377 5.48 13.57 13.96
C VAL A 377 5.69 12.26 13.23
N ARG A 378 5.45 12.24 11.93
CA ARG A 378 5.64 11.08 11.06
C ARG A 378 6.27 11.52 9.75
N LEU A 379 7.35 10.85 9.39
CA LEU A 379 8.02 11.02 8.10
C LEU A 379 8.04 9.68 7.39
N SER A 380 8.13 9.67 6.07
CA SER A 380 8.34 8.44 5.32
C SER A 380 9.23 8.64 4.11
N ALA A 381 9.85 7.54 3.68
CA ALA A 381 10.43 7.37 2.37
C ALA A 381 9.93 6.06 1.76
N LEU A 382 9.59 6.07 0.48
CA LEU A 382 9.33 4.87 -0.31
C LEU A 382 10.55 4.62 -1.20
N VAL A 383 11.10 3.42 -1.12
CA VAL A 383 12.32 3.05 -1.83
C VAL A 383 12.18 1.68 -2.50
N VAL A 384 12.88 1.47 -3.59
CA VAL A 384 13.12 0.14 -4.15
C VAL A 384 14.51 -0.32 -3.72
N VAL A 385 14.60 -1.55 -3.22
CA VAL A 385 15.84 -2.19 -2.80
C VAL A 385 16.63 -2.59 -4.03
N THR A 386 17.93 -2.26 -4.05
CA THR A 386 18.88 -2.65 -5.11
C THR A 386 19.96 -3.56 -4.52
N GLU A 387 20.83 -4.12 -5.37
CA GLU A 387 21.92 -5.01 -4.94
C GLU A 387 22.88 -4.35 -3.92
N GLY A 388 23.16 -3.06 -4.05
CA GLY A 388 24.08 -2.34 -3.18
C GLY A 388 23.50 -1.12 -2.49
N GLY A 389 22.19 -1.15 -2.16
CA GLY A 389 21.52 -0.05 -1.48
C GLY A 389 20.05 0.10 -1.90
N TYR A 390 19.64 1.31 -2.20
CA TYR A 390 18.26 1.61 -2.58
C TYR A 390 18.15 2.78 -3.55
N GLU A 391 17.03 2.83 -4.27
CA GLU A 391 16.62 4.01 -5.04
C GLU A 391 15.31 4.58 -4.46
N ARG A 392 15.24 5.91 -4.31
CA ARG A 392 14.02 6.59 -3.82
C ARG A 392 12.97 6.66 -4.93
N LEU A 393 11.72 6.37 -4.59
CA LEU A 393 10.58 6.53 -5.47
C LEU A 393 9.88 7.86 -5.19
N GLY A 394 9.41 8.52 -6.26
CA GLY A 394 8.81 9.86 -6.21
C GLY A 394 9.81 10.96 -5.89
N ASP A 395 9.37 12.21 -6.09
CA ASP A 395 10.16 13.42 -5.83
C ASP A 395 9.66 14.08 -4.55
N GLY A 396 10.47 14.17 -3.51
CA GLY A 396 9.98 14.86 -2.32
C GLY A 396 11.06 15.19 -1.31
N GLU A 397 11.49 16.44 -1.29
CA GLU A 397 12.26 16.96 -0.17
C GLU A 397 11.37 17.06 1.07
N ARG A 398 11.97 16.76 2.22
CA ARG A 398 11.36 16.94 3.54
C ARG A 398 11.63 18.35 4.03
N SER A 399 10.67 18.94 4.74
CA SER A 399 10.87 20.23 5.40
C SER A 399 10.07 20.26 6.70
N PHE A 400 10.67 20.84 7.73
CA PHE A 400 9.99 21.08 9.00
C PHE A 400 8.93 22.20 8.88
N THR A 401 9.19 23.19 8.06
CA THR A 401 8.24 24.28 7.77
C THR A 401 7.57 24.02 6.42
N PRO A 402 6.27 24.35 6.27
CA PRO A 402 5.60 24.18 4.99
C PRO A 402 6.23 25.09 3.92
N ARG A 403 6.30 24.57 2.68
CA ARG A 403 6.88 25.28 1.52
C ARG A 403 5.77 25.67 0.53
N GLU A 404 5.99 26.76 -0.22
CA GLU A 404 5.12 27.19 -1.31
C GLU A 404 5.19 26.28 -2.55
#